data_724788301a9f2781d521b45e0471f97b
#
_entry.id   724788301a9f2781d521b45e0471f97b
#
_cell.length_a   1.000
_cell.length_b   1.000
_cell.length_c   1.000
_cell.angle_alpha   90.00
_cell.angle_beta   90.00
_cell.angle_gamma   90.00
#
_symmetry.space_group_name_H-M   'P 1'
#
loop_
_entity.id
_entity.type
_entity.pdbx_description
1 polymer ?
#
loop_
_entity_poly.entity_id
_entity_poly.type
_entity_poly.pdbx_seq_one_letter_code
_entity_poly.pdbx_strand_id
1 'polypeptide(L)'
;MNANTPGQPPAGPVTVSSRMPTPSSALAIGAHPDDVEFGAGATLSAWARQGCVVHHLICTDGSKGTWDPQADVDALRRVRRDEQRAASVALAGDAAGSVFFLDYVDGELASGIDERQRVAEVIRRVRPAVVLGHDPWKRYRLHPDHRHAGLLACDGIVAARDPHFFADLGLAPHRPEALLLFEADEINHLEPADEADIDRKLAALHPHASQ
;
A
#
# COMPACT_ATOMS: atom_id res chain seq x y z
N MET A 1 17.60 15.49 34.77
CA MET A 1 16.44 15.58 35.69
C MET A 1 15.23 15.25 34.84
N ASN A 2 14.74 14.00 34.95
CA ASN A 2 13.57 13.54 34.20
C ASN A 2 12.32 14.03 34.92
N ALA A 3 11.61 14.99 34.31
CA ALA A 3 10.29 15.39 34.78
C ALA A 3 9.28 14.29 34.31
N ASN A 4 8.96 13.39 35.21
CA ASN A 4 7.83 12.46 35.07
C ASN A 4 6.53 13.30 35.17
N THR A 5 5.76 13.36 34.08
CA THR A 5 4.42 13.96 34.11
C THR A 5 3.50 12.98 34.87
N PRO A 6 2.88 13.39 36.02
CA PRO A 6 2.00 12.51 36.77
C PRO A 6 0.67 12.37 36.02
N GLY A 7 0.25 11.16 35.68
CA GLY A 7 -1.14 10.86 35.36
C GLY A 7 -1.48 10.03 34.13
N GLN A 8 -0.51 9.57 33.37
CA GLN A 8 -0.81 8.60 32.30
C GLN A 8 -0.64 7.19 32.87
N PRO A 9 -1.70 6.34 32.91
CA PRO A 9 -1.51 4.94 33.30
C PRO A 9 -0.52 4.30 32.32
N PRO A 10 0.34 3.36 32.78
CA PRO A 10 1.22 2.63 31.90
C PRO A 10 0.35 1.97 30.82
N ALA A 11 0.71 2.15 29.57
CA ALA A 11 0.07 1.46 28.47
C ALA A 11 0.12 -0.06 28.81
N GLY A 12 -1.06 -0.67 28.93
CA GLY A 12 -1.14 -2.12 29.14
C GLY A 12 -0.45 -2.87 27.96
N PRO A 13 -0.13 -4.14 28.12
CA PRO A 13 0.51 -4.91 27.07
C PRO A 13 -0.35 -4.81 25.79
N VAL A 14 0.27 -4.42 24.66
CA VAL A 14 -0.38 -4.40 23.36
C VAL A 14 -0.82 -5.84 23.07
N THR A 15 -2.13 -6.04 22.94
CA THR A 15 -2.65 -7.35 22.53
C THR A 15 -2.47 -7.47 21.03
N VAL A 16 -1.60 -8.38 20.61
CA VAL A 16 -1.40 -8.70 19.19
C VAL A 16 -2.53 -9.60 18.72
N SER A 17 -3.35 -9.12 17.78
CA SER A 17 -4.34 -9.94 17.11
C SER A 17 -3.72 -10.75 15.97
N SER A 18 -4.36 -11.82 15.56
CA SER A 18 -3.91 -12.62 14.44
C SER A 18 -5.09 -13.08 13.59
N ARG A 19 -4.87 -13.12 12.29
CA ARG A 19 -5.82 -13.57 11.28
C ARG A 19 -7.16 -12.85 11.34
N MET A 20 -7.33 -11.89 10.46
CA MET A 20 -8.67 -11.34 10.20
C MET A 20 -9.46 -12.24 9.23
N PRO A 21 -10.80 -12.18 9.21
CA PRO A 21 -11.59 -12.78 8.14
C PRO A 21 -11.13 -12.29 6.78
N THR A 22 -11.04 -13.19 5.82
CA THR A 22 -10.63 -12.81 4.44
C THR A 22 -11.58 -11.73 3.90
N PRO A 23 -11.06 -10.55 3.54
CA PRO A 23 -11.91 -9.48 3.01
C PRO A 23 -12.41 -9.82 1.60
N SER A 24 -13.54 -9.26 1.19
CA SER A 24 -14.05 -9.41 -0.18
C SER A 24 -13.15 -8.73 -1.22
N SER A 25 -12.50 -7.63 -0.82
CA SER A 25 -11.57 -6.89 -1.67
C SER A 25 -10.53 -6.14 -0.83
N ALA A 26 -9.34 -5.99 -1.36
CA ALA A 26 -8.23 -5.25 -0.76
C ALA A 26 -7.64 -4.24 -1.77
N LEU A 27 -7.24 -3.07 -1.28
CA LEU A 27 -6.43 -2.11 -2.03
C LEU A 27 -5.09 -1.95 -1.31
N ALA A 28 -4.02 -2.39 -1.96
CA ALA A 28 -2.65 -2.21 -1.44
C ALA A 28 -2.00 -1.00 -2.10
N ILE A 29 -1.48 -0.08 -1.28
CA ILE A 29 -0.88 1.19 -1.68
C ILE A 29 0.62 1.12 -1.45
N GLY A 30 1.40 1.12 -2.54
CA GLY A 30 2.86 1.21 -2.55
C GLY A 30 3.33 2.59 -3.01
N ALA A 31 4.53 2.98 -2.61
CA ALA A 31 5.19 4.17 -3.12
C ALA A 31 5.69 3.93 -4.55
N HIS A 32 6.37 2.81 -4.76
CA HIS A 32 7.00 2.43 -6.04
C HIS A 32 6.46 1.10 -6.55
N PRO A 33 6.64 0.79 -7.85
CA PRO A 33 6.46 -0.57 -8.34
C PRO A 33 7.38 -1.53 -7.56
N ASP A 34 6.84 -2.64 -7.07
CA ASP A 34 7.41 -3.69 -6.21
C ASP A 34 7.11 -3.60 -4.71
N ASP A 35 6.87 -2.44 -4.14
CA ASP A 35 6.65 -2.24 -2.69
C ASP A 35 5.53 -3.13 -2.12
N VAL A 36 4.45 -3.30 -2.87
CA VAL A 36 3.29 -4.10 -2.45
C VAL A 36 3.67 -5.56 -2.31
N GLU A 37 4.41 -6.09 -3.28
CA GLU A 37 4.89 -7.46 -3.28
C GLU A 37 5.87 -7.70 -2.14
N PHE A 38 6.79 -6.75 -1.88
CA PHE A 38 7.71 -6.83 -0.75
C PHE A 38 7.00 -6.74 0.60
N GLY A 39 6.12 -5.75 0.78
CA GLY A 39 5.51 -5.44 2.07
C GLY A 39 4.35 -6.34 2.46
N ALA A 40 3.48 -6.69 1.50
CA ALA A 40 2.21 -7.36 1.75
C ALA A 40 1.96 -8.61 0.88
N GLY A 41 2.88 -9.01 0.00
CA GLY A 41 2.65 -10.03 -1.02
C GLY A 41 2.14 -11.35 -0.48
N ALA A 42 2.70 -11.88 0.60
CA ALA A 42 2.25 -13.14 1.18
C ALA A 42 0.80 -13.06 1.73
N THR A 43 0.47 -11.98 2.43
CA THR A 43 -0.90 -11.74 2.93
C THR A 43 -1.90 -11.62 1.79
N LEU A 44 -1.56 -10.85 0.75
CA LEU A 44 -2.43 -10.67 -0.41
C LEU A 44 -2.60 -11.96 -1.21
N SER A 45 -1.55 -12.79 -1.32
CA SER A 45 -1.65 -14.14 -1.92
C SER A 45 -2.60 -15.03 -1.12
N ALA A 46 -2.47 -15.08 0.19
CA ALA A 46 -3.34 -15.86 1.06
C ALA A 46 -4.81 -15.45 0.93
N TRP A 47 -5.09 -14.16 0.85
CA TRP A 47 -6.44 -13.63 0.66
C TRP A 47 -6.96 -13.89 -0.76
N ALA A 48 -6.15 -13.71 -1.80
CA ALA A 48 -6.52 -13.97 -3.18
C ALA A 48 -6.95 -15.43 -3.40
N ARG A 49 -6.21 -16.40 -2.82
CA ARG A 49 -6.58 -17.83 -2.85
C ARG A 49 -7.92 -18.12 -2.17
N GLN A 50 -8.40 -17.23 -1.32
CA GLN A 50 -9.67 -17.33 -0.62
C GLN A 50 -10.76 -16.45 -1.25
N GLY A 51 -10.51 -15.88 -2.44
CA GLY A 51 -11.48 -15.13 -3.24
C GLY A 51 -11.49 -13.61 -3.00
N CYS A 52 -10.53 -13.06 -2.28
CA CYS A 52 -10.37 -11.61 -2.15
C CYS A 52 -9.89 -11.00 -3.46
N VAL A 53 -10.59 -10.02 -4.00
CA VAL A 53 -10.11 -9.25 -5.16
C VAL A 53 -9.02 -8.27 -4.71
N VAL A 54 -7.82 -8.37 -5.30
CA VAL A 54 -6.64 -7.59 -4.92
C VAL A 54 -6.38 -6.48 -5.91
N HIS A 55 -6.48 -5.25 -5.47
CA HIS A 55 -6.16 -4.05 -6.25
C HIS A 55 -4.85 -3.43 -5.77
N HIS A 56 -4.12 -2.81 -6.69
CA HIS A 56 -2.88 -2.10 -6.38
C HIS A 56 -3.03 -0.62 -6.72
N LEU A 57 -2.44 0.24 -5.89
CA LEU A 57 -2.24 1.66 -6.16
C LEU A 57 -0.77 1.99 -5.95
N ILE A 58 -0.09 2.40 -7.02
CA ILE A 58 1.31 2.80 -7.01
C ILE A 58 1.38 4.31 -7.13
N CYS A 59 2.04 4.96 -6.16
CA CYS A 59 2.04 6.42 -6.07
C CYS A 59 3.01 7.07 -7.05
N THR A 60 4.21 6.51 -7.25
CA THR A 60 5.24 7.11 -8.10
C THR A 60 5.51 6.28 -9.35
N ASP A 61 6.22 6.88 -10.28
CA ASP A 61 6.57 6.28 -11.57
C ASP A 61 7.80 5.35 -11.53
N GLY A 62 8.49 5.30 -10.37
CA GLY A 62 9.69 4.48 -10.19
C GLY A 62 10.89 4.91 -11.04
N SER A 63 10.91 6.15 -11.51
CA SER A 63 11.89 6.63 -12.48
C SER A 63 13.33 6.69 -11.97
N LYS A 64 13.54 6.67 -10.66
CA LYS A 64 14.89 6.67 -10.05
C LYS A 64 15.38 5.28 -9.64
N GLY A 65 14.72 4.22 -10.06
CA GLY A 65 15.09 2.83 -9.80
C GLY A 65 16.27 2.34 -10.66
N THR A 66 17.27 3.19 -10.92
CA THR A 66 18.49 2.82 -11.64
C THR A 66 19.68 3.65 -11.16
N TRP A 67 20.87 3.04 -11.16
CA TRP A 67 22.11 3.72 -10.86
C TRP A 67 22.88 4.17 -12.13
N ASP A 68 22.35 3.83 -13.31
CA ASP A 68 22.96 4.26 -14.59
C ASP A 68 22.54 5.69 -14.93
N PRO A 69 23.46 6.69 -14.90
CA PRO A 69 23.12 8.08 -15.21
C PRO A 69 22.78 8.31 -16.69
N GLN A 70 22.97 7.31 -17.56
CA GLN A 70 22.64 7.35 -18.98
C GLN A 70 21.37 6.56 -19.33
N ALA A 71 20.67 6.01 -18.32
CA ALA A 71 19.46 5.24 -18.54
C ALA A 71 18.35 6.08 -19.22
N ASP A 72 17.62 5.47 -20.15
CA ASP A 72 16.38 6.04 -20.67
C ASP A 72 15.29 5.90 -19.58
N VAL A 73 15.13 6.96 -18.80
CA VAL A 73 14.18 7.02 -17.68
C VAL A 73 12.75 6.84 -18.15
N ASP A 74 12.39 7.34 -19.34
CA ASP A 74 11.03 7.20 -19.87
C ASP A 74 10.76 5.75 -20.31
N ALA A 75 11.76 5.06 -20.84
CA ALA A 75 11.66 3.63 -21.09
C ALA A 75 11.53 2.84 -19.77
N LEU A 76 12.32 3.18 -18.76
CA LEU A 76 12.26 2.55 -17.45
C LEU A 76 10.86 2.69 -16.80
N ARG A 77 10.24 3.87 -16.82
CA ARG A 77 8.87 4.11 -16.34
C ARG A 77 7.87 3.16 -16.99
N ARG A 78 7.94 3.00 -18.32
CA ARG A 78 7.04 2.10 -19.06
C ARG A 78 7.25 0.65 -18.66
N VAL A 79 8.52 0.22 -18.58
CA VAL A 79 8.88 -1.14 -18.16
C VAL A 79 8.35 -1.43 -16.75
N ARG A 80 8.62 -0.58 -15.77
CA ARG A 80 8.16 -0.77 -14.38
C ARG A 80 6.65 -0.82 -14.24
N ARG A 81 5.91 -0.08 -15.05
CA ARG A 81 4.43 -0.18 -15.07
C ARG A 81 3.94 -1.54 -15.59
N ASP A 82 4.58 -2.07 -16.60
CA ASP A 82 4.22 -3.38 -17.15
C ASP A 82 4.64 -4.51 -16.22
N GLU A 83 5.80 -4.40 -15.58
CA GLU A 83 6.27 -5.29 -14.53
C GLU A 83 5.28 -5.33 -13.34
N GLN A 84 4.80 -4.17 -12.87
CA GLN A 84 3.81 -4.12 -11.78
C GLN A 84 2.48 -4.78 -12.16
N ARG A 85 2.02 -4.64 -13.41
CA ARG A 85 0.82 -5.35 -13.87
C ARG A 85 1.03 -6.86 -13.90
N ALA A 86 2.19 -7.29 -14.40
CA ALA A 86 2.55 -8.70 -14.42
C ALA A 86 2.69 -9.28 -13.00
N ALA A 87 3.28 -8.51 -12.07
CA ALA A 87 3.41 -8.87 -10.67
C ALA A 87 2.04 -9.06 -9.98
N SER A 88 1.10 -8.15 -10.22
CA SER A 88 -0.28 -8.25 -9.70
C SER A 88 -0.96 -9.55 -10.16
N VAL A 89 -0.80 -9.93 -11.43
CA VAL A 89 -1.36 -11.20 -11.96
C VAL A 89 -0.64 -12.41 -11.39
N ALA A 90 0.69 -12.36 -11.26
CA ALA A 90 1.47 -13.46 -10.67
C ALA A 90 1.08 -13.70 -9.20
N LEU A 91 0.80 -12.60 -8.45
CA LEU A 91 0.41 -12.65 -7.05
C LEU A 91 -0.99 -13.23 -6.84
N ALA A 92 -1.97 -12.70 -7.55
CA ALA A 92 -3.39 -12.92 -7.28
C ALA A 92 -4.12 -13.82 -8.30
N GLY A 93 -3.52 -14.10 -9.46
CA GLY A 93 -4.17 -14.90 -10.51
C GLY A 93 -5.51 -14.32 -10.94
N ASP A 94 -6.56 -15.15 -10.96
CA ASP A 94 -7.93 -14.73 -11.34
C ASP A 94 -8.55 -13.71 -10.36
N ALA A 95 -7.99 -13.56 -9.16
CA ALA A 95 -8.41 -12.55 -8.18
C ALA A 95 -7.67 -11.20 -8.34
N ALA A 96 -6.80 -11.07 -9.37
CA ALA A 96 -6.15 -9.82 -9.67
C ALA A 96 -7.17 -8.77 -10.12
N GLY A 97 -7.23 -7.67 -9.36
CA GLY A 97 -8.05 -6.52 -9.65
C GLY A 97 -7.33 -5.49 -10.52
N SER A 98 -7.69 -4.23 -10.36
CA SER A 98 -7.07 -3.14 -11.12
C SER A 98 -5.74 -2.70 -10.50
N VAL A 99 -4.80 -2.28 -11.35
CA VAL A 99 -3.57 -1.60 -10.96
C VAL A 99 -3.67 -0.13 -11.36
N PHE A 100 -3.65 0.76 -10.38
CA PHE A 100 -3.69 2.20 -10.55
C PHE A 100 -2.30 2.80 -10.38
N PHE A 101 -2.02 3.86 -11.14
CA PHE A 101 -0.78 4.62 -11.04
C PHE A 101 -1.11 6.09 -10.90
N LEU A 102 -0.53 6.77 -9.91
CA LEU A 102 -0.69 8.22 -9.74
C LEU A 102 0.37 9.01 -10.53
N ASP A 103 1.45 8.35 -10.92
CA ASP A 103 2.52 8.90 -11.77
C ASP A 103 3.24 10.12 -11.17
N TYR A 104 3.32 10.23 -9.83
CA TYR A 104 4.22 11.19 -9.23
C TYR A 104 5.67 10.80 -9.49
N VAL A 105 6.56 11.78 -9.55
CA VAL A 105 7.97 11.51 -9.79
C VAL A 105 8.58 10.79 -8.58
N ASP A 106 9.28 9.70 -8.83
CA ASP A 106 10.01 8.94 -7.80
C ASP A 106 10.95 9.87 -7.01
N GLY A 107 10.92 9.77 -5.68
CA GLY A 107 11.67 10.61 -4.75
C GLY A 107 11.05 12.00 -4.51
N GLU A 108 9.92 12.34 -5.13
CA GLU A 108 9.28 13.66 -5.04
C GLU A 108 7.81 13.56 -4.56
N LEU A 109 7.39 12.39 -4.09
CA LEU A 109 6.03 12.22 -3.58
C LEU A 109 5.80 13.13 -2.36
N ALA A 110 4.69 13.86 -2.38
CA ALA A 110 4.17 14.59 -1.22
C ALA A 110 2.91 13.92 -0.67
N SER A 111 2.46 14.35 0.51
CA SER A 111 1.18 13.96 1.11
C SER A 111 0.28 15.18 1.32
N GLY A 112 0.18 16.00 0.27
CA GLY A 112 -0.64 17.20 0.24
C GLY A 112 -2.11 16.92 -0.07
N ILE A 113 -2.84 17.99 -0.38
CA ILE A 113 -4.28 17.93 -0.64
C ILE A 113 -4.55 17.23 -1.98
N ASP A 114 -3.76 17.53 -3.01
CA ASP A 114 -3.95 16.99 -4.36
C ASP A 114 -3.68 15.48 -4.39
N GLU A 115 -2.58 15.03 -3.77
CA GLU A 115 -2.24 13.61 -3.65
C GLU A 115 -3.31 12.85 -2.86
N ARG A 116 -3.78 13.43 -1.76
CA ARG A 116 -4.86 12.87 -0.94
C ARG A 116 -6.16 12.73 -1.72
N GLN A 117 -6.51 13.73 -2.53
CA GLN A 117 -7.69 13.68 -3.40
C GLN A 117 -7.61 12.50 -4.37
N ARG A 118 -6.46 12.29 -5.02
CA ARG A 118 -6.26 11.19 -5.96
C ARG A 118 -6.34 9.81 -5.28
N VAL A 119 -5.77 9.66 -4.09
CA VAL A 119 -5.91 8.42 -3.32
C VAL A 119 -7.36 8.19 -2.88
N ALA A 120 -8.04 9.22 -2.37
CA ALA A 120 -9.44 9.14 -1.99
C ALA A 120 -10.36 8.80 -3.18
N GLU A 121 -10.06 9.32 -4.36
CA GLU A 121 -10.74 8.98 -5.61
C GLU A 121 -10.64 7.49 -5.91
N VAL A 122 -9.43 6.91 -5.86
CA VAL A 122 -9.23 5.48 -6.11
C VAL A 122 -9.98 4.64 -5.07
N ILE A 123 -9.90 4.99 -3.78
CA ILE A 123 -10.64 4.29 -2.71
C ILE A 123 -12.16 4.33 -2.97
N ARG A 124 -12.72 5.48 -3.37
CA ARG A 124 -14.16 5.60 -3.68
C ARG A 124 -14.56 4.82 -4.93
N ARG A 125 -13.69 4.71 -5.93
CA ARG A 125 -13.95 3.93 -7.16
C ARG A 125 -13.91 2.43 -6.91
N VAL A 126 -12.87 1.97 -6.20
CA VAL A 126 -12.61 0.55 -5.94
C VAL A 126 -13.51 0.01 -4.82
N ARG A 127 -13.82 0.85 -3.82
CA ARG A 127 -14.61 0.50 -2.63
C ARG A 127 -14.04 -0.72 -1.88
N PRO A 128 -12.73 -0.73 -1.54
CA PRO A 128 -12.11 -1.89 -0.92
C PRO A 128 -12.64 -2.11 0.50
N ALA A 129 -12.78 -3.39 0.90
CA ALA A 129 -13.09 -3.71 2.30
C ALA A 129 -11.88 -3.38 3.21
N VAL A 130 -10.67 -3.63 2.72
CA VAL A 130 -9.43 -3.35 3.47
C VAL A 130 -8.46 -2.54 2.61
N VAL A 131 -7.78 -1.59 3.24
CA VAL A 131 -6.63 -0.89 2.64
C VAL A 131 -5.35 -1.34 3.34
N LEU A 132 -4.30 -1.57 2.55
CA LEU A 132 -2.94 -1.82 3.07
C LEU A 132 -2.02 -0.70 2.59
N GLY A 133 -1.01 -0.36 3.40
CA GLY A 133 -0.01 0.65 3.04
C GLY A 133 1.24 0.54 3.89
N HIS A 134 2.25 1.34 3.58
CA HIS A 134 3.43 1.47 4.43
C HIS A 134 3.06 2.02 5.81
N ASP A 135 3.75 1.58 6.87
CA ASP A 135 3.70 2.28 8.16
C ASP A 135 4.48 3.61 8.04
N PRO A 136 3.80 4.78 8.05
CA PRO A 136 4.47 6.06 7.91
C PRO A 136 5.24 6.48 9.18
N TRP A 137 4.93 5.90 10.33
CA TRP A 137 5.55 6.19 11.63
C TRP A 137 6.72 5.28 11.96
N LYS A 138 7.00 4.29 11.09
CA LYS A 138 8.15 3.40 11.29
C LYS A 138 9.42 4.21 11.50
N ARG A 139 10.08 3.95 12.63
CA ARG A 139 11.34 4.57 12.97
C ARG A 139 12.39 4.25 11.90
N TYR A 140 13.16 5.25 11.51
CA TYR A 140 14.20 5.11 10.48
C TYR A 140 13.68 4.67 9.09
N ARG A 141 12.42 4.96 8.76
CA ARG A 141 11.93 4.86 7.38
C ARG A 141 12.63 5.92 6.54
N LEU A 142 13.73 5.54 5.86
CA LEU A 142 14.63 6.49 5.21
C LEU A 142 14.04 7.06 3.93
N HIS A 143 13.38 6.22 3.10
CA HIS A 143 12.82 6.70 1.84
C HIS A 143 11.63 7.63 2.09
N PRO A 144 11.65 8.88 1.61
CA PRO A 144 10.56 9.84 1.85
C PRO A 144 9.24 9.34 1.26
N ASP A 145 9.25 8.78 0.05
CA ASP A 145 8.04 8.33 -0.63
C ASP A 145 7.31 7.24 0.15
N HIS A 146 8.00 6.31 0.81
CA HIS A 146 7.35 5.31 1.66
C HIS A 146 6.61 5.96 2.84
N ARG A 147 7.17 7.03 3.44
CA ARG A 147 6.46 7.79 4.49
C ARG A 147 5.24 8.49 3.93
N HIS A 148 5.39 9.16 2.78
CA HIS A 148 4.30 9.88 2.14
C HIS A 148 3.21 8.94 1.63
N ALA A 149 3.54 7.80 1.03
CA ALA A 149 2.55 6.79 0.62
C ALA A 149 1.77 6.23 1.82
N GLY A 150 2.45 5.99 2.95
CA GLY A 150 1.79 5.57 4.20
C GLY A 150 0.86 6.65 4.76
N LEU A 151 1.28 7.90 4.79
CA LEU A 151 0.42 9.04 5.19
C LEU A 151 -0.78 9.17 4.25
N LEU A 152 -0.57 9.01 2.94
CA LEU A 152 -1.64 9.07 1.94
C LEU A 152 -2.64 7.91 2.09
N ALA A 153 -2.20 6.71 2.48
CA ALA A 153 -3.11 5.61 2.80
C ALA A 153 -4.02 5.97 3.97
N CYS A 154 -3.45 6.53 5.05
CA CYS A 154 -4.21 6.95 6.23
C CYS A 154 -5.17 8.10 5.92
N ASP A 155 -4.66 9.18 5.35
CA ASP A 155 -5.42 10.40 5.05
C ASP A 155 -6.45 10.18 3.94
N GLY A 156 -6.11 9.35 2.95
CA GLY A 156 -6.99 8.97 1.85
C GLY A 156 -8.24 8.24 2.34
N ILE A 157 -8.11 7.34 3.31
CA ILE A 157 -9.27 6.68 3.96
C ILE A 157 -10.16 7.71 4.66
N VAL A 158 -9.57 8.64 5.41
CA VAL A 158 -10.32 9.69 6.11
C VAL A 158 -11.08 10.54 5.11
N ALA A 159 -10.44 10.95 4.02
CA ALA A 159 -11.07 11.75 2.98
C ALA A 159 -12.12 10.95 2.17
N ALA A 160 -11.86 9.67 1.88
CA ALA A 160 -12.76 8.85 1.09
C ALA A 160 -14.10 8.57 1.80
N ARG A 161 -14.09 8.43 3.13
CA ARG A 161 -15.30 8.12 3.92
C ARG A 161 -16.23 9.32 4.15
N ASP A 162 -15.71 10.53 4.03
CA ASP A 162 -16.43 11.75 4.39
C ASP A 162 -17.04 12.40 3.15
N PRO A 163 -18.37 12.65 3.10
CA PRO A 163 -19.03 13.22 1.93
C PRO A 163 -18.64 14.69 1.66
N HIS A 164 -18.06 15.39 2.62
CA HIS A 164 -17.66 16.79 2.49
C HIS A 164 -16.23 16.96 1.93
N PHE A 165 -15.40 15.90 1.95
CA PHE A 165 -14.11 15.91 1.29
C PHE A 165 -14.28 15.64 -0.20
N PHE A 166 -13.72 16.53 -1.04
CA PHE A 166 -13.66 16.33 -2.50
C PHE A 166 -15.01 15.98 -3.13
N ALA A 167 -16.06 16.74 -2.76
CA ALA A 167 -17.41 16.53 -3.26
C ALA A 167 -17.54 16.69 -4.79
N ASP A 168 -16.64 17.48 -5.39
CA ASP A 168 -16.51 17.71 -6.83
C ASP A 168 -16.11 16.46 -7.63
N LEU A 169 -15.56 15.43 -6.98
CA LEU A 169 -15.32 14.12 -7.62
C LEU A 169 -16.62 13.42 -8.08
N GLY A 170 -17.78 13.77 -7.53
CA GLY A 170 -19.05 13.14 -7.88
C GLY A 170 -19.15 11.65 -7.52
N LEU A 171 -18.24 11.15 -6.68
CA LEU A 171 -18.16 9.76 -6.23
C LEU A 171 -18.77 9.62 -4.84
N ALA A 172 -19.58 8.58 -4.64
CA ALA A 172 -20.15 8.27 -3.33
C ALA A 172 -19.04 7.97 -2.31
N PRO A 173 -19.18 8.46 -1.06
CA PRO A 173 -18.23 8.15 0.00
C PRO A 173 -18.10 6.64 0.23
N HIS A 174 -16.92 6.22 0.65
CA HIS A 174 -16.64 4.84 1.01
C HIS A 174 -15.73 4.77 2.25
N ARG A 175 -16.12 3.92 3.19
CA ARG A 175 -15.37 3.65 4.41
C ARG A 175 -14.86 2.20 4.38
N PRO A 176 -13.57 1.95 4.19
CA PRO A 176 -12.98 0.63 4.40
C PRO A 176 -13.19 0.16 5.85
N GLU A 177 -13.29 -1.15 6.05
CA GLU A 177 -13.49 -1.77 7.35
C GLU A 177 -12.22 -1.78 8.20
N ALA A 178 -11.05 -1.90 7.53
CA ALA A 178 -9.76 -1.93 8.19
C ALA A 178 -8.66 -1.26 7.36
N LEU A 179 -7.61 -0.82 8.08
CA LEU A 179 -6.31 -0.40 7.53
C LEU A 179 -5.23 -1.27 8.15
N LEU A 180 -4.41 -1.90 7.32
CA LEU A 180 -3.21 -2.62 7.73
C LEU A 180 -1.97 -1.88 7.25
N LEU A 181 -1.05 -1.60 8.16
CA LEU A 181 0.22 -0.95 7.84
C LEU A 181 1.34 -2.00 7.90
N PHE A 182 1.94 -2.29 6.74
CA PHE A 182 3.01 -3.29 6.66
C PHE A 182 4.36 -2.71 7.06
N GLU A 183 5.27 -3.61 7.43
CA GLU A 183 6.60 -3.30 7.96
C GLU A 183 6.58 -2.42 9.22
N ALA A 184 5.58 -2.59 10.08
CA ALA A 184 5.41 -1.79 11.29
C ALA A 184 6.50 -2.06 12.34
N ASP A 185 6.91 -0.99 13.07
CA ASP A 185 7.75 -1.14 14.26
C ASP A 185 6.95 -1.65 15.45
N GLU A 186 5.73 -1.13 15.64
CA GLU A 186 4.83 -1.51 16.73
C GLU A 186 3.77 -2.47 16.21
N ILE A 187 4.06 -3.77 16.29
CA ILE A 187 3.19 -4.82 15.77
C ILE A 187 1.98 -5.00 16.69
N ASN A 188 0.78 -4.80 16.13
CA ASN A 188 -0.50 -5.06 16.82
C ASN A 188 -1.37 -6.10 16.09
N HIS A 189 -0.96 -6.54 14.88
CA HIS A 189 -1.65 -7.56 14.11
C HIS A 189 -0.67 -8.41 13.30
N LEU A 190 -0.98 -9.70 13.13
CA LEU A 190 -0.22 -10.64 12.31
C LEU A 190 -1.16 -11.39 11.37
N GLU A 191 -0.87 -11.40 10.09
CA GLU A 191 -1.54 -12.25 9.11
C GLU A 191 -0.67 -13.48 8.82
N PRO A 192 -1.18 -14.70 9.04
CA PRO A 192 -0.45 -15.92 8.74
C PRO A 192 -0.39 -16.15 7.22
N ALA A 193 0.75 -16.63 6.77
CA ALA A 193 0.99 -17.06 5.40
C ALA A 193 1.62 -18.46 5.41
N ASP A 194 1.27 -19.30 4.45
CA ASP A 194 1.89 -20.61 4.27
C ASP A 194 3.03 -20.55 3.21
N GLU A 195 3.70 -21.68 3.00
CA GLU A 195 4.77 -21.78 1.99
C GLU A 195 4.29 -21.39 0.58
N ALA A 196 3.09 -21.79 0.20
CA ALA A 196 2.54 -21.46 -1.13
C ALA A 196 2.29 -19.94 -1.29
N ASP A 197 1.99 -19.22 -0.21
CA ASP A 197 1.84 -17.77 -0.24
C ASP A 197 3.20 -17.08 -0.37
N ILE A 198 4.23 -17.62 0.26
CA ILE A 198 5.60 -17.14 0.10
C ILE A 198 6.10 -17.39 -1.33
N ASP A 199 5.85 -18.58 -1.88
CA ASP A 199 6.24 -18.92 -3.26
C ASP A 199 5.57 -17.98 -4.27
N ARG A 200 4.28 -17.67 -4.08
CA ARG A 200 3.56 -16.70 -4.92
C ARG A 200 4.10 -15.28 -4.76
N LYS A 201 4.42 -14.84 -3.55
CA LYS A 201 5.10 -13.57 -3.32
C LYS A 201 6.42 -13.53 -4.09
N LEU A 202 7.24 -14.56 -4.02
CA LEU A 202 8.50 -14.64 -4.75
C LEU A 202 8.26 -14.63 -6.27
N ALA A 203 7.27 -15.39 -6.76
CA ALA A 203 6.90 -15.38 -8.16
C ALA A 203 6.42 -13.99 -8.64
N ALA A 204 5.76 -13.22 -7.78
CA ALA A 204 5.32 -11.86 -8.07
C ALA A 204 6.46 -10.83 -8.05
N LEU A 205 7.59 -11.13 -7.42
CA LEU A 205 8.78 -10.29 -7.46
C LEU A 205 9.61 -10.49 -8.74
N HIS A 206 9.53 -11.68 -9.38
CA HIS A 206 10.28 -11.97 -10.61
C HIS A 206 10.00 -11.01 -11.78
N PRO A 207 8.77 -10.54 -12.03
CA PRO A 207 8.50 -9.56 -13.09
C PRO A 207 9.27 -8.24 -12.95
N HIS A 208 9.65 -7.83 -11.73
CA HIS A 208 10.40 -6.61 -11.48
C HIS A 208 11.88 -6.75 -11.84
N ALA A 209 12.16 -7.24 -13.06
CA ALA A 209 13.51 -7.53 -13.52
C ALA A 209 14.37 -6.30 -13.79
N SER A 210 13.76 -5.11 -13.83
CA SER A 210 14.46 -3.84 -14.00
C SER A 210 15.03 -3.27 -12.68
N GLN A 211 14.84 -4.00 -11.55
CA GLN A 211 15.28 -3.60 -10.19
C GLN A 211 16.43 -4.45 -9.68
#